data_8ec7f687b38924e7d238cc49e39b5403
#
_entry.id   8ec7f687b38924e7d238cc49e39b5403
#
_cell.length_a   1.000
_cell.length_b   1.000
_cell.length_c   1.000
_cell.angle_alpha   90.00
_cell.angle_beta   90.00
_cell.angle_gamma   90.00
#
_symmetry.space_group_name_H-M   'P 1'
#
loop_
_entity.id
_entity.type
_entity.pdbx_description
1 polymer ?
#
loop_
_entity_poly.entity_id
_entity_poly.type
_entity_poly.pdbx_seq_one_letter_code
_entity_poly.pdbx_strand_id
1 'polypeptide(L)'
;MVFTDAAFGACSAWAWAVHRAVDALLSQPEVQADGIALTGHSRGGKCALLAGVTDERIAVVNPNNSGVGGASLNRLKQVRKTPFCSHCCFY
;
A
#
# COMPACT_ATOMS: atom_id res chain seq x y z
N MET A 1 13.35 -9.22 12.61
CA MET A 1 14.20 -9.39 11.41
C MET A 1 14.61 -7.99 10.96
N VAL A 2 15.88 -7.66 11.03
CA VAL A 2 16.42 -6.37 10.59
C VAL A 2 16.97 -6.56 9.19
N PHE A 3 16.33 -5.94 8.19
CA PHE A 3 16.81 -5.93 6.81
C PHE A 3 17.80 -4.76 6.64
N THR A 4 19.05 -4.95 7.02
CA THR A 4 20.07 -3.89 6.98
C THR A 4 20.58 -3.58 5.58
N ASP A 5 20.38 -4.48 4.62
CA ASP A 5 20.87 -4.34 3.24
C ASP A 5 19.75 -4.37 2.17
N ALA A 6 18.49 -4.23 2.58
CA ALA A 6 17.39 -4.27 1.66
C ALA A 6 17.22 -2.92 0.95
N ALA A 7 17.34 -2.89 -0.37
CA ALA A 7 17.13 -1.71 -1.22
C ALA A 7 15.64 -1.38 -1.43
N PHE A 8 14.80 -1.59 -0.42
CA PHE A 8 13.36 -1.29 -0.50
C PHE A 8 12.84 -0.67 0.81
N GLY A 9 11.90 0.27 0.69
CA GLY A 9 11.31 0.96 1.83
C GLY A 9 10.26 0.15 2.57
N ALA A 10 9.85 0.64 3.74
CA ALA A 10 8.86 -0.02 4.60
C ALA A 10 7.51 -0.29 3.89
N CYS A 11 7.04 0.64 3.05
CA CYS A 11 5.80 0.45 2.29
C CYS A 11 5.93 -0.70 1.28
N SER A 12 7.11 -0.90 0.68
CA SER A 12 7.35 -2.02 -0.23
C SER A 12 7.35 -3.36 0.50
N ALA A 13 7.93 -3.41 1.71
CA ALA A 13 7.87 -4.59 2.55
C ALA A 13 6.42 -4.95 2.95
N TRP A 14 5.62 -3.95 3.28
CA TRP A 14 4.22 -4.14 3.61
C TRP A 14 3.38 -4.55 2.39
N ALA A 15 3.64 -3.96 1.22
CA ALA A 15 3.01 -4.38 -0.03
C ALA A 15 3.33 -5.83 -0.36
N TRP A 16 4.59 -6.25 -0.18
CA TRP A 16 4.98 -7.65 -0.34
C TRP A 16 4.21 -8.58 0.61
N ALA A 17 4.02 -8.19 1.88
CA ALA A 17 3.22 -8.96 2.83
C ALA A 17 1.75 -9.08 2.38
N VAL A 18 1.19 -8.03 1.79
CA VAL A 18 -0.15 -8.06 1.19
C VAL A 18 -0.20 -9.07 0.04
N HIS A 19 0.80 -9.11 -0.83
CA HIS A 19 0.87 -10.09 -1.92
C HIS A 19 0.92 -11.52 -1.38
N ARG A 20 1.62 -11.77 -0.28
CA ARG A 20 1.60 -13.10 0.38
C ARG A 20 0.23 -13.43 0.96
N ALA A 21 -0.49 -12.45 1.50
CA ALA A 21 -1.87 -12.65 1.95
C ALA A 21 -2.80 -12.97 0.76
N VAL A 22 -2.62 -12.31 -0.38
CA VAL A 22 -3.36 -12.62 -1.62
C VAL A 22 -3.09 -14.05 -2.08
N ASP A 23 -1.84 -14.52 -2.04
CA ASP A 23 -1.51 -15.92 -2.37
C ASP A 23 -2.28 -16.89 -1.46
N ALA A 24 -2.30 -16.63 -0.16
CA ALA A 24 -3.01 -17.46 0.81
C ALA A 24 -4.53 -17.45 0.58
N LEU A 25 -5.11 -16.29 0.28
CA LEU A 25 -6.53 -16.17 -0.02
C LEU A 25 -6.90 -16.95 -1.28
N LEU A 26 -6.13 -16.82 -2.34
CA LEU A 26 -6.39 -17.51 -3.61
C LEU A 26 -6.21 -19.02 -3.53
N SER A 27 -5.54 -19.53 -2.50
CA SER A 27 -5.46 -20.96 -2.24
C SER A 27 -6.76 -21.55 -1.65
N GLN A 28 -7.69 -20.68 -1.20
CA GLN A 28 -8.96 -21.10 -0.62
C GLN A 28 -10.03 -21.21 -1.71
N PRO A 29 -10.76 -22.34 -1.81
CA PRO A 29 -11.76 -22.52 -2.88
C PRO A 29 -12.99 -21.60 -2.75
N GLU A 30 -13.23 -21.05 -1.57
CA GLU A 30 -14.34 -20.13 -1.30
C GLU A 30 -14.06 -18.70 -1.75
N VAL A 31 -12.80 -18.36 -2.06
CA VAL A 31 -12.39 -17.01 -2.45
C VAL A 31 -12.52 -16.84 -3.95
N GLN A 32 -13.27 -15.81 -4.35
CA GLN A 32 -13.42 -15.43 -5.75
C GLN A 32 -12.14 -14.72 -6.24
N ALA A 33 -11.45 -15.32 -7.20
CA ALA A 33 -10.12 -14.88 -7.64
C ALA A 33 -10.11 -13.50 -8.31
N ASP A 34 -11.21 -13.08 -8.92
CA ASP A 34 -11.39 -11.80 -9.61
C ASP A 34 -12.05 -10.72 -8.73
N GLY A 35 -12.34 -11.05 -7.48
CA GLY A 35 -13.06 -10.18 -6.55
C GLY A 35 -12.23 -9.64 -5.38
N ILE A 36 -10.89 -9.72 -5.42
CA ILE A 36 -10.06 -9.24 -4.31
C ILE A 36 -10.07 -7.71 -4.26
N ALA A 37 -10.52 -7.18 -3.13
CA ALA A 37 -10.48 -5.76 -2.83
C ALA A 37 -9.53 -5.49 -1.64
N LEU A 38 -8.79 -4.40 -1.72
CA LEU A 38 -7.84 -3.99 -0.70
C LEU A 38 -8.19 -2.61 -0.16
N THR A 39 -8.23 -2.47 1.14
CA THR A 39 -8.37 -1.17 1.80
C THR A 39 -7.29 -0.96 2.83
N GLY A 40 -6.95 0.30 3.07
CA GLY A 40 -6.00 0.67 4.10
C GLY A 40 -6.18 2.13 4.51
N HIS A 41 -5.92 2.44 5.77
CA HIS A 41 -6.04 3.78 6.31
C HIS A 41 -4.66 4.44 6.48
N SER A 42 -4.56 5.74 6.17
CA SER A 42 -3.35 6.55 6.35
C SER A 42 -2.12 5.93 5.65
N ARG A 43 -1.09 5.54 6.39
CA ARG A 43 0.07 4.80 5.84
C ARG A 43 -0.32 3.47 5.22
N GLY A 44 -1.26 2.76 5.83
CA GLY A 44 -1.86 1.55 5.27
C GLY A 44 -2.55 1.80 3.93
N GLY A 45 -3.14 2.98 3.73
CA GLY A 45 -3.70 3.42 2.45
C GLY A 45 -2.63 3.60 1.36
N LYS A 46 -1.45 4.12 1.71
CA LYS A 46 -0.32 4.21 0.78
C LYS A 46 0.20 2.83 0.38
N CYS A 47 0.30 1.93 1.36
CA CYS A 47 0.72 0.55 1.11
C CYS A 47 -0.30 -0.21 0.27
N ALA A 48 -1.60 0.02 0.51
CA ALA A 48 -2.68 -0.55 -0.30
C ALA A 48 -2.58 -0.09 -1.77
N LEU A 49 -2.32 1.19 -2.01
CA LEU A 49 -2.08 1.70 -3.36
C LEU A 49 -0.88 1.02 -4.02
N LEU A 50 0.25 0.94 -3.32
CA LEU A 50 1.45 0.31 -3.85
C LEU A 50 1.21 -1.17 -4.15
N ALA A 51 0.56 -1.89 -3.24
CA ALA A 51 0.24 -3.30 -3.43
C ALA A 51 -0.68 -3.51 -4.64
N GLY A 52 -1.72 -2.67 -4.79
CA GLY A 52 -2.66 -2.81 -5.90
C GLY A 52 -2.07 -2.42 -7.26
N VAL A 53 -1.11 -1.50 -7.30
CA VAL A 53 -0.41 -1.15 -8.56
C VAL A 53 0.57 -2.25 -8.99
N THR A 54 1.10 -3.01 -8.04
CA THR A 54 2.13 -4.03 -8.28
C THR A 54 1.58 -5.46 -8.32
N ASP A 55 0.28 -5.66 -8.11
CA ASP A 55 -0.36 -6.98 -8.16
C ASP A 55 -1.72 -6.91 -8.87
N GLU A 56 -1.78 -7.38 -10.10
CA GLU A 56 -2.99 -7.36 -10.96
C GLU A 56 -4.14 -8.22 -10.42
N ARG A 57 -3.90 -9.08 -9.44
CA ARG A 57 -4.92 -9.90 -8.78
C ARG A 57 -5.82 -9.09 -7.85
N ILE A 58 -5.39 -7.88 -7.48
CA ILE A 58 -6.15 -6.95 -6.67
C ILE A 58 -7.03 -6.10 -7.60
N ALA A 59 -8.32 -6.39 -7.63
CA ALA A 59 -9.27 -5.76 -8.54
C ALA A 59 -9.66 -4.33 -8.13
N VAL A 60 -9.71 -4.05 -6.82
CA VAL A 60 -10.13 -2.75 -6.28
C VAL A 60 -9.24 -2.34 -5.12
N VAL A 61 -8.85 -1.06 -5.09
CA VAL A 61 -8.10 -0.48 -3.96
C VAL A 61 -8.83 0.74 -3.42
N ASN A 62 -9.09 0.76 -2.11
CA ASN A 62 -9.62 1.92 -1.40
C ASN A 62 -8.58 2.49 -0.43
N PRO A 63 -7.80 3.50 -0.84
CA PRO A 63 -6.75 4.10 -0.02
C PRO A 63 -7.30 5.18 0.90
N ASN A 64 -8.01 4.79 1.96
CA ASN A 64 -8.67 5.72 2.86
C ASN A 64 -7.67 6.66 3.56
N ASN A 65 -7.91 7.98 3.45
CA ASN A 65 -7.08 9.03 4.06
C ASN A 65 -5.57 8.87 3.85
N SER A 66 -5.16 8.39 2.70
CA SER A 66 -3.75 8.09 2.40
C SER A 66 -2.85 9.33 2.26
N GLY A 67 -3.44 10.52 2.09
CA GLY A 67 -2.75 11.81 2.14
C GLY A 67 -1.70 12.01 1.04
N VAL A 68 -0.74 12.91 1.33
CA VAL A 68 0.39 13.20 0.43
C VAL A 68 1.26 11.96 0.25
N GLY A 69 1.61 11.65 -0.98
CA GLY A 69 2.28 10.39 -1.33
C GLY A 69 1.34 9.19 -1.41
N GLY A 70 0.03 9.41 -1.28
CA GLY A 70 -1.05 8.47 -1.52
C GLY A 70 -2.01 9.02 -2.57
N ALA A 71 -3.32 8.97 -2.31
CA ALA A 71 -4.36 9.39 -3.25
C ALA A 71 -4.64 10.91 -3.26
N SER A 72 -3.93 11.72 -2.46
CA SER A 72 -4.08 13.17 -2.49
C SER A 72 -3.59 13.79 -3.78
N LEU A 73 -4.31 14.81 -4.26
CA LEU A 73 -3.89 15.61 -5.41
C LEU A 73 -2.65 16.43 -5.06
N ASN A 74 -1.49 16.04 -5.57
CA ASN A 74 -0.21 16.72 -5.31
C ASN A 74 -0.17 18.17 -5.85
N ARG A 75 -1.06 18.53 -6.76
CA ARG A 75 -1.18 19.89 -7.30
C ARG A 75 -1.84 20.89 -6.35
N LEU A 76 -2.63 20.40 -5.39
CA LEU A 76 -3.16 21.22 -4.34
C LEU A 76 -2.07 21.38 -3.29
N LYS A 77 -1.43 22.55 -3.22
CA LYS A 77 -0.53 22.91 -2.13
C LYS A 77 -1.31 23.01 -0.84
N GLN A 78 -1.74 21.90 -0.29
CA GLN A 78 -2.16 21.87 1.10
C GLN A 78 -0.91 22.04 1.96
N VAL A 79 -0.67 23.29 2.35
CA VAL A 79 0.34 23.63 3.33
C VAL A 79 -0.09 23.05 4.68
N ARG A 80 0.06 21.75 4.87
CA ARG A 80 0.14 21.22 6.23
C ARG A 80 1.54 21.57 6.75
N LYS A 81 1.60 22.44 7.73
CA LYS A 81 2.81 22.76 8.51
C LYS A 81 3.25 21.57 9.39
N THR A 82 3.01 20.35 8.97
CA THR A 82 3.53 19.17 9.64
C THR A 82 4.76 18.71 8.88
N PRO A 83 5.90 18.49 9.56
CA PRO A 83 7.09 17.97 8.90
C PRO A 83 6.71 16.67 8.19
N PHE A 84 6.94 16.64 6.90
CA PHE A 84 6.74 15.48 6.06
C PHE A 84 7.58 14.35 6.64
N CYS A 85 6.93 13.28 7.07
CA CYS A 85 7.64 12.11 7.55
C CYS A 85 8.32 11.43 6.34
N SER A 86 9.48 11.92 5.98
CA SER A 86 10.30 11.41 4.88
C SER A 86 10.66 9.92 5.05
N HIS A 87 10.61 9.43 6.30
CA HIS A 87 10.94 8.04 6.62
C HIS A 87 9.83 7.02 6.31
N CYS A 88 8.63 7.47 5.98
CA CYS A 88 7.50 6.55 5.78
C CYS A 88 7.16 6.26 4.33
N CYS A 89 7.72 7.00 3.36
CA CYS A 89 7.24 6.97 1.99
C CYS A 89 8.27 6.68 0.91
N PHE A 90 9.55 6.88 1.18
CA PHE A 90 10.59 6.71 0.18
C PHE A 90 11.87 6.21 0.85
N TYR A 91 12.00 4.95 0.98
CA TYR A 91 13.26 4.18 0.89
C TYR A 91 12.91 2.70 0.88
#